data_39788cd9f58117748bbc0810e202bfd6
#
_entry.id   39788cd9f58117748bbc0810e202bfd6
#
_cell.length_a   1.000
_cell.length_b   1.000
_cell.length_c   1.000
_cell.angle_alpha   90.00
_cell.angle_beta   90.00
_cell.angle_gamma   90.00
#
_symmetry.space_group_name_H-M   'P 1'
#
loop_
_entity.id
_entity.type
_entity.pdbx_description
1 polymer ?
#
loop_
_entity_poly.entity_id
_entity_poly.type
_entity_poly.pdbx_seq_one_letter_code
_entity_poly.pdbx_strand_id
1 'polypeptide(L)'
;MQDRPTSVELLEAAADFVDRELVPAIEGARQFHARVVANVMRIVAREIKLEDPLVRSEVKALARLLGHDAPHLHSLDDLRAAAAGMGEELTAKIRAGEADEGAWRGEVLAVVRQSVEDKLRIANPRYLESDMAIRNAKKES
;
A
#
# COMPACT_ATOMS: atom_id res chain seq x y z
N MET A 1 -3.46 15.16 22.99
CA MET A 1 -2.57 14.88 21.85
C MET A 1 -1.17 14.71 22.43
N GLN A 2 -0.45 13.67 22.03
CA GLN A 2 0.91 13.41 22.51
C GLN A 2 1.89 14.07 21.53
N ASP A 3 2.78 14.92 22.03
CA ASP A 3 3.72 15.63 21.15
C ASP A 3 4.85 14.70 20.66
N ARG A 4 5.52 14.00 21.58
CA ARG A 4 6.51 12.94 21.30
C ARG A 4 6.61 11.96 22.48
N PRO A 5 6.93 10.66 22.20
CA PRO A 5 7.03 10.03 20.89
C PRO A 5 5.68 9.88 20.19
N THR A 6 5.68 9.96 18.86
CA THR A 6 4.50 9.72 18.01
C THR A 6 4.13 8.22 18.00
N SER A 7 2.90 7.89 17.55
CA SER A 7 2.48 6.49 17.41
C SER A 7 3.42 5.69 16.49
N VAL A 8 3.93 6.32 15.43
CA VAL A 8 4.91 5.72 14.52
C VAL A 8 6.22 5.42 15.24
N GLU A 9 6.78 6.40 15.97
CA GLU A 9 8.02 6.24 16.74
C GLU A 9 7.89 5.13 17.80
N LEU A 10 6.73 5.02 18.47
CA LEU A 10 6.47 3.95 19.45
C LEU A 10 6.41 2.57 18.80
N LEU A 11 5.74 2.44 17.65
CA LEU A 11 5.67 1.18 16.93
C LEU A 11 7.03 0.75 16.38
N GLU A 12 7.80 1.68 15.85
CA GLU A 12 9.16 1.41 15.35
C GLU A 12 10.09 0.98 16.49
N ALA A 13 10.06 1.67 17.65
CA ALA A 13 10.86 1.30 18.81
C ALA A 13 10.48 -0.07 19.37
N ALA A 14 9.18 -0.39 19.45
CA ALA A 14 8.70 -1.71 19.88
C ALA A 14 9.12 -2.82 18.91
N ALA A 15 9.00 -2.58 17.59
CA ALA A 15 9.44 -3.53 16.57
C ALA A 15 10.96 -3.78 16.65
N ASP A 16 11.76 -2.74 16.86
CA ASP A 16 13.21 -2.84 17.00
C ASP A 16 13.61 -3.61 18.25
N PHE A 17 12.94 -3.39 19.37
CA PHE A 17 13.16 -4.18 20.60
C PHE A 17 12.87 -5.66 20.36
N VAL A 18 11.74 -5.99 19.74
CA VAL A 18 11.39 -7.38 19.42
C VAL A 18 12.46 -8.03 18.54
N ASP A 19 12.90 -7.35 17.47
CA ASP A 19 13.87 -7.91 16.52
C ASP A 19 15.27 -8.06 17.12
N ARG A 20 15.72 -7.06 17.89
CA ARG A 20 17.12 -7.02 18.36
C ARG A 20 17.33 -7.76 19.68
N GLU A 21 16.31 -7.75 20.55
CA GLU A 21 16.43 -8.31 21.91
C GLU A 21 15.68 -9.63 22.07
N LEU A 22 14.41 -9.72 21.63
CA LEU A 22 13.60 -10.91 21.84
C LEU A 22 13.90 -12.02 20.83
N VAL A 23 13.98 -11.70 19.56
CA VAL A 23 14.20 -12.70 18.49
C VAL A 23 15.50 -13.51 18.72
N PRO A 24 16.64 -12.92 19.08
CA PRO A 24 17.86 -13.69 19.38
C PRO A 24 17.78 -14.50 20.68
N ALA A 25 16.93 -14.11 21.63
CA ALA A 25 16.82 -14.73 22.93
C ALA A 25 15.85 -15.94 22.99
N ILE A 26 15.12 -16.21 21.91
CA ILE A 26 14.11 -17.28 21.83
C ILE A 26 14.32 -18.13 20.59
N GLU A 27 13.81 -19.39 20.63
CA GLU A 27 14.00 -20.36 19.55
C GLU A 27 12.68 -20.95 19.04
N GLY A 28 12.76 -21.65 17.91
CA GLY A 28 11.65 -22.40 17.32
C GLY A 28 10.46 -21.53 16.88
N ALA A 29 9.25 -22.03 17.07
CA ALA A 29 8.03 -21.36 16.64
C ALA A 29 7.85 -19.98 17.26
N ARG A 30 8.30 -19.78 18.50
CA ARG A 30 8.21 -18.49 19.19
C ARG A 30 9.09 -17.43 18.53
N GLN A 31 10.28 -17.80 18.07
CA GLN A 31 11.17 -16.91 17.34
C GLN A 31 10.52 -16.44 16.02
N PHE A 32 9.92 -17.38 15.29
CA PHE A 32 9.17 -17.04 14.06
C PHE A 32 8.03 -16.07 14.36
N HIS A 33 7.21 -16.35 15.37
CA HIS A 33 6.11 -15.46 15.75
C HIS A 33 6.58 -14.07 16.19
N ALA A 34 7.69 -13.97 16.91
CA ALA A 34 8.27 -12.69 17.30
C ALA A 34 8.67 -11.85 16.06
N ARG A 35 9.28 -12.47 15.05
CA ARG A 35 9.59 -11.79 13.78
C ARG A 35 8.32 -11.31 13.06
N VAL A 36 7.26 -12.12 13.07
CA VAL A 36 5.97 -11.72 12.50
C VAL A 36 5.41 -10.51 13.25
N VAL A 37 5.45 -10.51 14.58
CA VAL A 37 4.97 -9.38 15.41
C VAL A 37 5.75 -8.09 15.08
N ALA A 38 7.08 -8.14 15.03
CA ALA A 38 7.90 -6.99 14.65
C ALA A 38 7.54 -6.46 13.23
N ASN A 39 7.34 -7.37 12.28
CA ASN A 39 6.93 -6.98 10.93
C ASN A 39 5.55 -6.33 10.89
N VAL A 40 4.56 -6.87 11.63
CA VAL A 40 3.21 -6.29 11.73
C VAL A 40 3.28 -4.87 12.31
N MET A 41 4.06 -4.65 13.37
CA MET A 41 4.25 -3.31 13.94
C MET A 41 4.81 -2.33 12.90
N ARG A 42 5.77 -2.76 12.08
CA ARG A 42 6.32 -1.93 10.99
C ARG A 42 5.32 -1.67 9.86
N ILE A 43 4.45 -2.64 9.55
CA ILE A 43 3.36 -2.44 8.57
C ILE A 43 2.43 -1.34 9.08
N VAL A 44 1.96 -1.45 10.33
CA VAL A 44 1.05 -0.45 10.93
C VAL A 44 1.72 0.92 11.01
N ALA A 45 3.00 1.00 11.37
CA ALA A 45 3.75 2.26 11.39
C ALA A 45 3.79 2.93 9.99
N ARG A 46 4.01 2.14 8.92
CA ARG A 46 3.98 2.64 7.54
C ARG A 46 2.58 3.03 7.09
N GLU A 47 1.56 2.27 7.48
CA GLU A 47 0.16 2.58 7.20
C GLU A 47 -0.23 3.94 7.78
N ILE A 48 0.02 4.17 9.09
CA ILE A 48 -0.24 5.46 9.75
C ILE A 48 0.46 6.62 9.02
N LYS A 49 1.66 6.39 8.51
CA LYS A 49 2.47 7.42 7.87
C LYS A 49 2.09 7.71 6.42
N LEU A 50 1.67 6.68 5.68
CA LEU A 50 1.58 6.74 4.22
C LEU A 50 0.15 6.65 3.68
N GLU A 51 -0.81 6.10 4.43
CA GLU A 51 -2.12 5.76 3.89
C GLU A 51 -2.90 6.97 3.37
N ASP A 52 -3.03 8.05 4.14
CA ASP A 52 -3.83 9.22 3.72
C ASP A 52 -3.37 9.78 2.35
N PRO A 53 -2.11 10.14 2.14
CA PRO A 53 -1.68 10.64 0.84
C PRO A 53 -1.82 9.62 -0.30
N LEU A 54 -1.63 8.33 -0.03
CA LEU A 54 -1.74 7.28 -1.05
C LEU A 54 -3.19 7.05 -1.46
N VAL A 55 -4.12 6.89 -0.50
CA VAL A 55 -5.55 6.72 -0.80
C VAL A 55 -6.13 7.96 -1.49
N ARG A 56 -5.72 9.14 -1.08
CA ARG A 56 -6.11 10.40 -1.74
C ARG A 56 -5.64 10.46 -3.19
N SER A 57 -4.45 9.98 -3.47
CA SER A 57 -3.93 9.85 -4.84
C SER A 57 -4.70 8.80 -5.65
N GLU A 58 -5.01 7.63 -5.04
CA GLU A 58 -5.80 6.55 -5.66
C GLU A 58 -7.19 7.04 -6.04
N VAL A 59 -7.92 7.73 -5.14
CA VAL A 59 -9.25 8.30 -5.41
C VAL A 59 -9.20 9.25 -6.60
N LYS A 60 -8.22 10.15 -6.66
CA LYS A 60 -8.06 11.07 -7.80
C LYS A 60 -7.78 10.35 -9.12
N ALA A 61 -6.95 9.31 -9.08
CA ALA A 61 -6.62 8.54 -10.27
C ALA A 61 -7.82 7.73 -10.77
N LEU A 62 -8.56 7.08 -9.87
CA LEU A 62 -9.78 6.34 -10.19
C LEU A 62 -10.88 7.26 -10.71
N ALA A 63 -11.14 8.39 -10.07
CA ALA A 63 -12.14 9.36 -10.54
C ALA A 63 -11.83 9.80 -11.95
N ARG A 64 -10.59 10.20 -12.25
CA ARG A 64 -10.19 10.59 -13.61
C ARG A 64 -10.36 9.46 -14.61
N LEU A 65 -9.97 8.23 -14.26
CA LEU A 65 -10.08 7.06 -15.14
C LEU A 65 -11.54 6.72 -15.47
N LEU A 66 -12.44 6.90 -14.50
CA LEU A 66 -13.88 6.62 -14.63
C LEU A 66 -14.69 7.81 -15.20
N GLY A 67 -14.05 8.96 -15.42
CA GLY A 67 -14.72 10.17 -15.91
C GLY A 67 -15.56 10.89 -14.86
N HIS A 68 -15.24 10.71 -13.58
CA HIS A 68 -15.89 11.37 -12.46
C HIS A 68 -15.09 12.60 -12.00
N ASP A 69 -15.77 13.56 -11.39
CA ASP A 69 -15.12 14.61 -10.62
C ASP A 69 -14.50 14.02 -9.35
N ALA A 70 -13.26 14.44 -9.03
CA ALA A 70 -12.61 14.00 -7.82
C ALA A 70 -13.34 14.56 -6.58
N PRO A 71 -13.86 13.72 -5.67
CA PRO A 71 -14.62 14.19 -4.53
C PRO A 71 -13.72 14.94 -3.54
N HIS A 72 -14.25 16.02 -2.96
CA HIS A 72 -13.60 16.75 -1.87
C HIS A 72 -13.88 16.05 -0.54
N LEU A 73 -13.01 15.13 -0.16
CA LEU A 73 -13.13 14.32 1.06
C LEU A 73 -12.08 14.73 2.08
N HIS A 74 -12.48 14.82 3.35
CA HIS A 74 -11.63 15.29 4.43
C HIS A 74 -11.20 14.16 5.39
N SER A 75 -12.04 13.13 5.57
CA SER A 75 -11.70 12.01 6.43
C SER A 75 -11.05 10.86 5.64
N LEU A 76 -10.17 10.11 6.31
CA LEU A 76 -9.56 8.92 5.74
C LEU A 76 -10.60 7.82 5.46
N ASP A 77 -11.63 7.71 6.31
CA ASP A 77 -12.68 6.72 6.12
C ASP A 77 -13.55 7.00 4.89
N ASP A 78 -13.87 8.29 4.63
CA ASP A 78 -14.57 8.67 3.40
C ASP A 78 -13.70 8.41 2.14
N LEU A 79 -12.40 8.65 2.23
CA LEU A 79 -11.46 8.34 1.15
C LEU A 79 -11.38 6.84 0.86
N ARG A 80 -11.32 6.01 1.91
CA ARG A 80 -11.35 4.55 1.79
C ARG A 80 -12.65 4.06 1.14
N ALA A 81 -13.79 4.59 1.59
CA ALA A 81 -15.09 4.25 1.02
C ALA A 81 -15.19 4.65 -0.46
N ALA A 82 -14.73 5.84 -0.82
CA ALA A 82 -14.71 6.31 -2.20
C ALA A 82 -13.79 5.45 -3.08
N ALA A 83 -12.58 5.12 -2.61
CA ALA A 83 -11.66 4.25 -3.32
C ALA A 83 -12.25 2.84 -3.54
N ALA A 84 -12.92 2.28 -2.54
CA ALA A 84 -13.59 0.99 -2.64
C ALA A 84 -14.72 1.01 -3.68
N GLY A 85 -15.62 1.98 -3.62
CA GLY A 85 -16.73 2.10 -4.58
C GLY A 85 -16.27 2.30 -6.01
N MET A 86 -15.28 3.17 -6.26
CA MET A 86 -14.70 3.35 -7.59
C MET A 86 -13.93 2.10 -8.06
N GLY A 87 -13.29 1.35 -7.13
CA GLY A 87 -12.64 0.08 -7.43
C GLY A 87 -13.65 -1.00 -7.87
N GLU A 88 -14.82 -1.04 -7.25
CA GLU A 88 -15.92 -1.94 -7.65
C GLU A 88 -16.44 -1.58 -9.05
N GLU A 89 -16.65 -0.29 -9.33
CA GLU A 89 -17.07 0.19 -10.66
C GLU A 89 -16.03 -0.17 -11.72
N LEU A 90 -14.74 0.10 -11.47
CA LEU A 90 -13.66 -0.29 -12.37
C LEU A 90 -13.63 -1.80 -12.62
N THR A 91 -13.81 -2.60 -11.55
CA THR A 91 -13.86 -4.05 -11.65
C THR A 91 -15.02 -4.52 -12.53
N ALA A 92 -16.20 -3.90 -12.41
CA ALA A 92 -17.35 -4.21 -13.24
C ALA A 92 -17.08 -3.92 -14.73
N LYS A 93 -16.46 -2.79 -15.04
CA LYS A 93 -16.07 -2.41 -16.42
C LYS A 93 -15.03 -3.37 -17.01
N ILE A 94 -14.02 -3.77 -16.23
CA ILE A 94 -13.03 -4.76 -16.65
C ILE A 94 -13.72 -6.10 -16.96
N ARG A 95 -14.62 -6.57 -16.10
CA ARG A 95 -15.37 -7.81 -16.32
C ARG A 95 -16.30 -7.75 -17.53
N ALA A 96 -16.80 -6.56 -17.89
CA ALA A 96 -17.59 -6.34 -19.09
C ALA A 96 -16.75 -6.32 -20.38
N GLY A 97 -15.41 -6.41 -20.29
CA GLY A 97 -14.50 -6.41 -21.43
C GLY A 97 -14.10 -5.02 -21.91
N GLU A 98 -14.50 -3.94 -21.23
CA GLU A 98 -14.20 -2.57 -21.66
C GLU A 98 -12.69 -2.27 -21.69
N ALA A 99 -11.88 -3.02 -20.93
CA ALA A 99 -10.41 -2.89 -20.84
C ALA A 99 -9.65 -3.96 -21.65
N ASP A 100 -10.31 -4.76 -22.48
CA ASP A 100 -9.62 -5.85 -23.19
C ASP A 100 -8.79 -5.31 -24.36
N GLU A 101 -9.24 -4.22 -25.00
CA GLU A 101 -8.59 -3.59 -26.14
C GLU A 101 -8.64 -2.06 -26.05
N GLY A 102 -7.90 -1.38 -26.94
CA GLY A 102 -7.94 0.07 -27.10
C GLY A 102 -7.08 0.87 -26.12
N ALA A 103 -7.17 2.19 -26.22
CA ALA A 103 -6.33 3.12 -25.43
C ALA A 103 -6.61 3.04 -23.93
N TRP A 104 -7.88 2.87 -23.54
CA TRP A 104 -8.29 2.83 -22.13
C TRP A 104 -7.65 1.67 -21.35
N ARG A 105 -7.36 0.54 -22.02
CA ARG A 105 -6.59 -0.58 -21.42
C ARG A 105 -5.27 -0.10 -20.80
N GLY A 106 -4.54 0.75 -21.51
CA GLY A 106 -3.27 1.28 -21.03
C GLY A 106 -3.43 2.12 -19.77
N GLU A 107 -4.47 2.95 -19.70
CA GLU A 107 -4.80 3.78 -18.56
C GLU A 107 -5.21 2.92 -17.35
N VAL A 108 -6.07 1.92 -17.54
CA VAL A 108 -6.46 0.95 -16.51
C VAL A 108 -5.24 0.24 -15.93
N LEU A 109 -4.37 -0.29 -16.78
CA LEU A 109 -3.15 -0.98 -16.33
C LEU A 109 -2.23 -0.07 -15.53
N ALA A 110 -2.10 1.21 -15.92
CA ALA A 110 -1.28 2.17 -15.19
C ALA A 110 -1.86 2.47 -13.80
N VAL A 111 -3.17 2.72 -13.70
CA VAL A 111 -3.84 3.01 -12.41
C VAL A 111 -3.81 1.79 -11.49
N VAL A 112 -4.12 0.60 -11.99
CA VAL A 112 -4.10 -0.65 -11.19
C VAL A 112 -2.67 -0.94 -10.70
N ARG A 113 -1.67 -0.78 -11.56
CA ARG A 113 -0.26 -0.97 -11.17
C ARG A 113 0.13 -0.01 -10.05
N GLN A 114 -0.19 1.28 -10.19
CA GLN A 114 0.11 2.28 -9.17
C GLN A 114 -0.56 1.92 -7.83
N SER A 115 -1.83 1.52 -7.84
CA SER A 115 -2.54 1.08 -6.63
C SER A 115 -1.86 -0.11 -5.96
N VAL A 116 -1.40 -1.11 -6.74
CA VAL A 116 -0.66 -2.27 -6.21
C VAL A 116 0.69 -1.84 -5.63
N GLU A 117 1.44 -0.99 -6.33
CA GLU A 117 2.73 -0.47 -5.84
C GLU A 117 2.57 0.32 -4.54
N ASP A 118 1.54 1.15 -4.42
CA ASP A 118 1.25 1.92 -3.21
C ASP A 118 0.88 1.02 -2.02
N LYS A 119 0.08 -0.02 -2.24
CA LYS A 119 -0.22 -1.04 -1.22
C LYS A 119 1.02 -1.82 -0.79
N LEU A 120 1.90 -2.15 -1.74
CA LEU A 120 3.17 -2.82 -1.45
C LEU A 120 4.16 -1.93 -0.66
N ARG A 121 4.17 -0.62 -0.87
CA ARG A 121 4.96 0.32 -0.05
C ARG A 121 4.62 0.21 1.43
N ILE A 122 3.38 -0.06 1.77
CA ILE A 122 2.93 -0.28 3.15
C ILE A 122 3.24 -1.71 3.59
N ALA A 123 2.75 -2.70 2.84
CA ALA A 123 2.78 -4.09 3.27
C ALA A 123 4.15 -4.76 3.12
N ASN A 124 4.84 -4.54 1.99
CA ASN A 124 6.11 -5.21 1.68
C ASN A 124 7.01 -4.37 0.75
N PRO A 125 7.65 -3.31 1.25
CA PRO A 125 8.50 -2.44 0.43
C PRO A 125 9.69 -3.17 -0.20
N ARG A 126 10.22 -4.22 0.45
CA ARG A 126 11.33 -5.02 -0.10
C ARG A 126 10.97 -5.73 -1.41
N TYR A 127 9.70 -6.10 -1.58
CA TYR A 127 9.24 -6.69 -2.83
C TYR A 127 9.35 -5.70 -3.99
N LEU A 128 9.01 -4.43 -3.76
CA LEU A 128 9.15 -3.38 -4.78
C LEU A 128 10.60 -3.13 -5.19
N GLU A 129 11.52 -3.13 -4.23
CA GLU A 129 12.96 -2.96 -4.49
C GLU A 129 13.47 -4.08 -5.39
N SER A 130 13.12 -5.33 -5.10
CA SER A 130 13.51 -6.49 -5.91
C SER A 130 12.88 -6.49 -7.31
N ASP A 131 11.60 -6.14 -7.43
CA ASP A 131 10.92 -6.06 -8.72
C ASP A 131 11.46 -4.92 -9.59
N MET A 132 11.77 -3.77 -9.01
CA MET A 132 12.41 -2.65 -9.71
C MET A 132 13.80 -3.03 -10.22
N ALA A 133 14.59 -3.76 -9.43
CA ALA A 133 15.91 -4.24 -9.86
C ALA A 133 15.80 -5.21 -11.05
N ILE A 134 14.85 -6.14 -11.04
CA ILE A 134 14.58 -7.07 -12.14
C ILE A 134 14.14 -6.32 -13.41
N ARG A 135 13.27 -5.31 -13.28
CA ARG A 135 12.79 -4.52 -14.42
C ARG A 135 13.91 -3.70 -15.06
N ASN A 136 14.79 -3.13 -14.26
CA ASN A 136 15.93 -2.35 -14.75
C ASN A 136 16.92 -3.26 -15.51
N ALA A 137 17.26 -4.41 -14.96
CA ALA A 137 18.14 -5.39 -15.63
C ALA A 137 17.59 -5.86 -16.98
N LYS A 138 16.26 -5.99 -17.13
CA LYS A 138 15.62 -6.35 -18.40
C LYS A 138 15.59 -5.22 -19.44
N LYS A 139 15.76 -3.96 -19.05
CA LYS A 139 15.82 -2.83 -20.00
C LYS A 139 17.22 -2.60 -20.56
N GLU A 140 18.23 -3.11 -19.87
CA GLU A 140 19.64 -2.99 -20.24
C GLU A 140 20.16 -4.18 -21.08
N SER A 141 19.30 -5.21 -21.27
CA SER A 141 19.59 -6.41 -22.10
C SER A 141 18.85 -6.34 -23.44
#